data_daadbcd5da2d0c481eacfad0e6547f3f
#
_entry.id   daadbcd5da2d0c481eacfad0e6547f3f
#
_cell.length_a   1.000
_cell.length_b   1.000
_cell.length_c   1.000
_cell.angle_alpha   90.00
_cell.angle_beta   90.00
_cell.angle_gamma   90.00
#
_symmetry.space_group_name_H-M   'P 1'
#
loop_
_entity.id
_entity.type
_entity.pdbx_description
1 polymer ?
#
loop_
_entity_poly.entity_id
_entity_poly.type
_entity_poly.pdbx_seq_one_letter_code
_entity_poly.pdbx_strand_id
1 'polypeptide(L)'
;RQFVYPNWQLSPSLNYGVTASEALGSGGALASYSILSIYDWTASWGAIRIGNQAGQYRSMPLSVGGTTFDAGIESTVLRNGIIFQFPTGFIRDGATLDPYLLDTRYYGTELYIMQYYDVGFTLSGWVFLSSSLTFNYLVSEEDKAKGTSFLFRAQF
;
A
#
# COMPACT_ATOMS: atom_id res chain seq x y z
N ARG A 1 4.50 -5.46 16.81
CA ARG A 1 4.18 -4.47 17.87
C ARG A 1 4.20 -3.06 17.25
N GLN A 2 3.18 -2.28 17.48
CA GLN A 2 3.02 -0.91 17.01
C GLN A 2 3.47 0.05 18.12
N PHE A 3 4.23 1.09 17.76
CA PHE A 3 4.60 2.17 18.67
C PHE A 3 3.81 3.41 18.27
N VAL A 4 3.08 4.01 19.21
CA VAL A 4 2.19 5.15 18.97
C VAL A 4 2.61 6.28 19.89
N TYR A 5 2.86 7.44 19.29
CA TYR A 5 3.07 8.72 19.94
C TYR A 5 1.93 9.67 19.54
N PRO A 6 1.73 10.81 20.17
CA PRO A 6 0.57 11.66 19.92
C PRO A 6 0.28 11.95 18.44
N ASN A 7 1.32 12.14 17.61
CA ASN A 7 1.17 12.45 16.18
C ASN A 7 1.99 11.51 15.28
N TRP A 8 2.62 10.49 15.85
CA TRP A 8 3.51 9.61 15.11
C TRP A 8 3.31 8.16 15.50
N GLN A 9 3.16 7.33 14.48
CA GLN A 9 2.97 5.90 14.62
C GLN A 9 4.08 5.18 13.88
N LEU A 10 4.69 4.18 14.51
CA LEU A 10 5.68 3.31 13.92
C LEU A 10 5.20 1.84 14.01
N SER A 11 5.14 1.17 12.87
CA SER A 11 4.58 -0.18 12.77
C SER A 11 5.55 -1.11 12.02
N PRO A 12 6.38 -1.90 12.73
CA PRO A 12 7.14 -2.96 12.11
C PRO A 12 6.23 -4.13 11.75
N SER A 13 6.51 -4.79 10.64
CA SER A 13 5.84 -6.02 10.20
C SER A 13 6.81 -7.07 9.72
N LEU A 14 6.45 -8.33 9.92
CA LEU A 14 7.12 -9.50 9.39
C LEU A 14 6.07 -10.39 8.75
N ASN A 15 6.29 -10.78 7.49
CA ASN A 15 5.36 -11.63 6.77
C ASN A 15 6.09 -12.81 6.16
N TYR A 16 5.41 -13.93 6.11
CA TYR A 16 5.86 -15.13 5.42
C TYR A 16 4.66 -15.73 4.69
N GLY A 17 4.82 -16.02 3.42
CA GLY A 17 3.79 -16.63 2.58
C GLY A 17 4.36 -17.78 1.79
N VAL A 18 3.57 -18.83 1.63
CA VAL A 18 3.89 -19.99 0.81
C VAL A 18 2.71 -20.28 -0.10
N THR A 19 3.00 -20.54 -1.35
CA THR A 19 2.03 -21.06 -2.31
C THR A 19 2.64 -22.27 -3.01
N ALA A 20 1.86 -23.34 -3.21
CA ALA A 20 2.29 -24.52 -3.92
C ALA A 20 1.11 -25.17 -4.63
N SER A 21 1.36 -25.74 -5.80
CA SER A 21 0.41 -26.54 -6.56
C SER A 21 1.12 -27.78 -7.10
N GLU A 22 0.83 -28.92 -6.55
CA GLU A 22 1.39 -30.20 -7.02
C GLU A 22 0.90 -30.50 -8.44
N ALA A 23 -0.38 -30.22 -8.73
CA ALA A 23 -0.98 -30.45 -10.05
C ALA A 23 -0.33 -29.60 -11.16
N LEU A 24 0.18 -28.41 -10.83
CA LEU A 24 0.89 -27.52 -11.76
C LEU A 24 2.40 -27.69 -11.69
N GLY A 25 2.91 -28.51 -10.76
CA GLY A 25 4.34 -28.65 -10.51
C GLY A 25 5.02 -27.33 -10.20
N SER A 26 4.35 -26.43 -9.47
CA SER A 26 4.82 -25.09 -9.18
C SER A 26 4.70 -24.74 -7.71
N GLY A 27 5.57 -23.86 -7.22
CA GLY A 27 5.53 -23.39 -5.85
C GLY A 27 6.41 -22.17 -5.64
N GLY A 28 6.20 -21.47 -4.53
CA GLY A 28 7.02 -20.34 -4.13
C GLY A 28 6.81 -20.00 -2.66
N ALA A 29 7.87 -19.56 -2.03
CA ALA A 29 7.82 -18.99 -0.69
C ALA A 29 8.39 -17.58 -0.72
N LEU A 30 7.81 -16.68 0.06
CA LEU A 30 8.23 -15.29 0.17
C LEU A 30 8.29 -14.91 1.65
N ALA A 31 9.43 -14.37 2.07
CA ALA A 31 9.58 -13.72 3.36
C ALA A 31 9.73 -12.21 3.15
N SER A 32 9.16 -11.41 4.04
CA SER A 32 9.34 -9.98 4.02
C SER A 32 9.35 -9.39 5.43
N TYR A 33 10.08 -8.30 5.59
CA TYR A 33 9.97 -7.43 6.75
C TYR A 33 9.84 -5.99 6.28
N SER A 34 9.09 -5.20 7.01
CA SER A 34 8.95 -3.78 6.72
C SER A 34 8.74 -2.95 7.98
N ILE A 35 8.97 -1.66 7.84
CA ILE A 35 8.65 -0.66 8.84
C ILE A 35 7.82 0.43 8.16
N LEU A 36 6.68 0.73 8.75
CA LEU A 36 5.79 1.81 8.33
C LEU A 36 5.83 2.92 9.38
N SER A 37 6.08 4.13 8.94
CA SER A 37 6.03 5.35 9.73
C SER A 37 4.89 6.22 9.23
N ILE A 38 3.99 6.65 10.12
CA ILE A 38 2.90 7.56 9.81
C ILE A 38 3.00 8.76 10.76
N TYR A 39 2.96 9.95 10.19
CA TYR A 39 2.90 11.20 10.92
C TYR A 39 1.63 11.97 10.53
N ASP A 40 0.82 12.32 11.53
CA ASP A 40 -0.42 13.08 11.37
C ASP A 40 -0.22 14.52 11.90
N TRP A 41 -0.49 15.49 11.04
CA TRP A 41 -0.50 16.91 11.39
C TRP A 41 -1.90 17.48 11.20
N THR A 42 -2.47 18.05 12.26
CA THR A 42 -3.81 18.64 12.25
C THR A 42 -3.73 20.15 12.19
N ALA A 43 -4.52 20.75 11.33
CA ALA A 43 -4.67 22.18 11.15
C ALA A 43 -6.15 22.60 11.22
N SER A 44 -6.44 23.89 11.27
CA SER A 44 -7.81 24.41 11.34
C SER A 44 -8.67 24.07 10.10
N TRP A 45 -8.04 23.83 8.95
CA TRP A 45 -8.70 23.50 7.68
C TRP A 45 -8.82 21.99 7.43
N GLY A 46 -8.18 21.14 8.24
CA GLY A 46 -8.16 19.70 8.05
C GLY A 46 -6.90 19.05 8.62
N ALA A 47 -6.42 17.97 7.98
CA ALA A 47 -5.22 17.27 8.39
C ALA A 47 -4.33 16.89 7.21
N ILE A 48 -3.04 16.72 7.48
CA ILE A 48 -2.07 16.11 6.56
C ILE A 48 -1.55 14.84 7.23
N ARG A 49 -1.55 13.75 6.49
CA ARG A 49 -0.91 12.50 6.86
C ARG A 49 0.26 12.23 5.95
N ILE A 50 1.44 12.01 6.52
CA ILE A 50 2.64 11.60 5.79
C ILE A 50 2.97 10.17 6.20
N GLY A 51 3.08 9.28 5.21
CA GLY A 51 3.41 7.87 5.40
C GLY A 51 4.69 7.52 4.66
N ASN A 52 5.60 6.81 5.34
CA ASN A 52 6.81 6.28 4.74
C ASN A 52 6.94 4.80 5.13
N GLN A 53 7.16 3.95 4.15
CA GLN A 53 7.39 2.53 4.36
C GLN A 53 8.69 2.11 3.68
N ALA A 54 9.52 1.38 4.41
CA ALA A 54 10.65 0.66 3.87
C ALA A 54 10.49 -0.82 4.19
N GLY A 55 10.72 -1.69 3.20
CA GLY A 55 10.60 -3.13 3.40
C GLY A 55 11.50 -3.90 2.46
N GLN A 56 11.87 -5.10 2.87
CA GLN A 56 12.62 -6.06 2.05
C GLN A 56 11.78 -7.31 1.85
N TYR A 57 11.81 -7.80 0.62
CA TYR A 57 11.11 -9.01 0.16
C TYR A 57 12.14 -9.96 -0.42
N ARG A 58 12.09 -11.23 -0.03
CA ARG A 58 12.98 -12.27 -0.53
C ARG A 58 12.22 -13.55 -0.81
N SER A 59 12.39 -14.10 -2.02
CA SER A 59 11.95 -15.46 -2.27
C SER A 59 12.80 -16.46 -1.50
N MET A 60 12.19 -17.57 -1.13
CA MET A 60 12.87 -18.66 -0.46
C MET A 60 12.65 -19.94 -1.27
N PRO A 61 13.67 -20.83 -1.34
CA PRO A 61 13.49 -22.10 -2.02
C PRO A 61 12.37 -22.91 -1.37
N LEU A 62 11.49 -23.45 -2.19
CA LEU A 62 10.40 -24.34 -1.80
C LEU A 62 10.50 -25.64 -2.57
N SER A 63 10.55 -26.78 -1.89
CA SER A 63 10.56 -28.09 -2.50
C SER A 63 9.18 -28.72 -2.48
N VAL A 64 8.66 -29.07 -3.64
CA VAL A 64 7.35 -29.73 -3.83
C VAL A 64 7.55 -30.92 -4.78
N GLY A 65 7.13 -32.11 -4.38
CA GLY A 65 7.21 -33.33 -5.22
C GLY A 65 8.64 -33.67 -5.66
N GLY A 66 9.67 -33.31 -4.87
CA GLY A 66 11.09 -33.55 -5.21
C GLY A 66 11.72 -32.49 -6.13
N THR A 67 10.95 -31.47 -6.55
CA THR A 67 11.45 -30.32 -7.33
C THR A 67 11.58 -29.12 -6.42
N THR A 68 12.73 -28.44 -6.50
CA THR A 68 12.97 -27.19 -5.75
C THR A 68 12.71 -25.98 -6.64
N PHE A 69 11.85 -25.09 -6.17
CA PHE A 69 11.50 -23.83 -6.80
C PHE A 69 12.12 -22.69 -6.00
N ASP A 70 12.86 -21.82 -6.67
CA ASP A 70 13.36 -20.57 -6.13
C ASP A 70 13.24 -19.49 -7.21
N ALA A 71 12.46 -18.48 -6.96
CA ALA A 71 12.26 -17.37 -7.91
C ALA A 71 13.47 -16.41 -7.93
N GLY A 72 14.40 -16.53 -6.98
CA GLY A 72 15.59 -15.66 -6.89
C GLY A 72 15.27 -14.18 -6.71
N ILE A 73 14.08 -13.85 -6.20
CA ILE A 73 13.65 -12.45 -6.04
C ILE A 73 14.22 -11.91 -4.73
N GLU A 74 14.93 -10.80 -4.81
CA GLU A 74 15.33 -9.99 -3.66
C GLU A 74 15.08 -8.52 -4.01
N SER A 75 14.15 -7.89 -3.30
CA SER A 75 13.73 -6.52 -3.58
C SER A 75 13.56 -5.73 -2.30
N THR A 76 14.09 -4.51 -2.30
CA THR A 76 13.78 -3.48 -1.31
C THR A 76 12.68 -2.59 -1.88
N VAL A 77 11.64 -2.34 -1.12
CA VAL A 77 10.53 -1.48 -1.50
C VAL A 77 10.53 -0.24 -0.61
N LEU A 78 10.56 0.92 -1.23
CA LEU A 78 10.32 2.21 -0.58
C LEU A 78 8.99 2.75 -1.07
N ARG A 79 8.12 3.11 -0.12
CA ARG A 79 6.84 3.74 -0.41
C ARG A 79 6.71 5.01 0.41
N ASN A 80 6.42 6.12 -0.26
CA ASN A 80 6.22 7.42 0.37
C ASN A 80 4.85 7.94 -0.04
N GLY A 81 4.11 8.48 0.91
CA GLY A 81 2.76 8.97 0.64
C GLY A 81 2.44 10.21 1.42
N ILE A 82 1.57 11.03 0.83
CA ILE A 82 0.96 12.17 1.47
C ILE A 82 -0.54 12.13 1.19
N ILE A 83 -1.32 12.36 2.25
CA ILE A 83 -2.78 12.45 2.20
C ILE A 83 -3.16 13.78 2.81
N PHE A 84 -3.98 14.54 2.11
CA PHE A 84 -4.63 15.74 2.64
C PHE A 84 -6.08 15.37 3.00
N GLN A 85 -6.51 15.67 4.21
CA GLN A 85 -7.86 15.38 4.65
C GLN A 85 -8.64 16.67 4.82
N PHE A 86 -9.65 16.88 4.00
CA PHE A 86 -10.53 18.04 4.03
C PHE A 86 -11.90 17.66 4.58
N PRO A 87 -12.36 18.24 5.68
CA PRO A 87 -13.77 18.11 6.10
C PRO A 87 -14.69 18.66 5.02
N THR A 88 -15.69 17.87 4.62
CA THR A 88 -16.68 18.23 3.60
C THR A 88 -18.09 18.33 4.22
N GLY A 89 -18.19 19.09 5.30
CA GLY A 89 -19.42 19.28 6.05
C GLY A 89 -20.61 19.80 5.21
N PHE A 90 -20.34 20.41 4.04
CA PHE A 90 -21.39 20.77 3.07
C PHE A 90 -22.02 19.56 2.37
N ILE A 91 -21.37 18.39 2.33
CA ILE A 91 -21.97 17.14 1.82
C ILE A 91 -22.71 16.47 2.97
N ARG A 92 -22.06 16.30 4.10
CA ARG A 92 -22.60 15.70 5.32
C ARG A 92 -21.66 15.94 6.50
N ASP A 93 -22.22 16.07 7.71
CA ASP A 93 -21.42 16.12 8.92
C ASP A 93 -20.57 14.84 9.08
N GLY A 94 -19.27 15.03 9.27
CA GLY A 94 -18.31 13.93 9.37
C GLY A 94 -17.82 13.35 8.04
N ALA A 95 -18.27 13.88 6.90
CA ALA A 95 -17.71 13.50 5.61
C ALA A 95 -16.35 14.17 5.38
N THR A 96 -15.44 13.46 4.68
CA THR A 96 -14.12 13.97 4.31
C THR A 96 -13.81 13.68 2.84
N LEU A 97 -13.03 14.57 2.24
CA LEU A 97 -12.38 14.37 0.93
C LEU A 97 -10.88 14.30 1.17
N ASP A 98 -10.29 13.19 0.80
CA ASP A 98 -8.90 12.84 1.10
C ASP A 98 -8.11 12.61 -0.19
N PRO A 99 -7.65 13.68 -0.91
CA PRO A 99 -6.71 13.52 -2.02
C PRO A 99 -5.37 13.01 -1.51
N TYR A 100 -4.73 12.15 -2.32
CA TYR A 100 -3.46 11.54 -1.96
C TYR A 100 -2.53 11.35 -3.16
N LEU A 101 -1.24 11.25 -2.83
CA LEU A 101 -0.17 10.85 -3.73
C LEU A 101 0.70 9.82 -3.03
N LEU A 102 0.97 8.70 -3.71
CA LEU A 102 1.90 7.66 -3.28
C LEU A 102 2.98 7.49 -4.36
N ASP A 103 4.24 7.41 -3.93
CA ASP A 103 5.38 7.01 -4.73
C ASP A 103 5.88 5.66 -4.23
N THR A 104 5.97 4.67 -5.11
CA THR A 104 6.48 3.34 -4.79
C THR A 104 7.66 3.02 -5.68
N ARG A 105 8.78 2.63 -5.07
CA ARG A 105 10.03 2.27 -5.75
C ARG A 105 10.52 0.92 -5.31
N TYR A 106 11.00 0.14 -6.28
CA TYR A 106 11.62 -1.16 -6.08
C TYR A 106 13.10 -1.07 -6.40
N TYR A 107 13.92 -1.71 -5.58
CA TYR A 107 15.37 -1.83 -5.75
C TYR A 107 15.78 -3.30 -5.56
N GLY A 108 16.74 -3.77 -6.31
CA GLY A 108 17.23 -5.15 -6.25
C GLY A 108 16.95 -5.90 -7.54
N THR A 109 16.30 -7.06 -7.48
CA THR A 109 15.93 -7.83 -8.66
C THR A 109 15.13 -6.97 -9.64
N GLU A 110 15.56 -6.92 -10.88
CA GLU A 110 14.93 -6.13 -11.92
C GLU A 110 13.49 -6.63 -12.16
N LEU A 111 12.54 -5.71 -11.99
CA LEU A 111 11.12 -5.92 -12.25
C LEU A 111 10.73 -5.14 -13.51
N TYR A 112 9.65 -5.54 -14.16
CA TYR A 112 9.11 -4.83 -15.32
C TYR A 112 8.78 -3.37 -15.02
N ILE A 113 8.33 -3.09 -13.79
CA ILE A 113 8.06 -1.75 -13.29
C ILE A 113 8.88 -1.56 -12.01
N MET A 114 9.82 -0.62 -12.02
CA MET A 114 10.66 -0.30 -10.86
C MET A 114 10.11 0.85 -10.03
N GLN A 115 9.29 1.72 -10.63
CA GLN A 115 8.66 2.84 -9.95
C GLN A 115 7.27 3.11 -10.51
N TYR A 116 6.34 3.44 -9.61
CA TYR A 116 5.02 3.94 -10.00
C TYR A 116 4.48 4.95 -8.98
N TYR A 117 3.60 5.79 -9.48
CA TYR A 117 2.85 6.77 -8.70
C TYR A 117 1.38 6.39 -8.69
N ASP A 118 0.77 6.48 -7.50
CA ASP A 118 -0.67 6.41 -7.32
C ASP A 118 -1.17 7.80 -6.92
N VAL A 119 -2.06 8.37 -7.73
CA VAL A 119 -2.71 9.64 -7.46
C VAL A 119 -4.20 9.41 -7.40
N GLY A 120 -4.83 9.89 -6.37
CA GLY A 120 -6.26 9.68 -6.22
C GLY A 120 -6.90 10.50 -5.13
N PHE A 121 -8.14 10.17 -4.85
CA PHE A 121 -8.86 10.72 -3.71
C PHE A 121 -9.82 9.68 -3.12
N THR A 122 -10.11 9.83 -1.84
CA THR A 122 -11.16 9.07 -1.14
C THR A 122 -12.20 10.06 -0.62
N LEU A 123 -13.46 9.80 -0.91
CA LEU A 123 -14.60 10.48 -0.29
C LEU A 123 -15.18 9.53 0.76
N SER A 124 -15.10 9.92 2.04
CA SER A 124 -15.55 9.11 3.17
C SER A 124 -16.79 9.73 3.83
N GLY A 125 -17.64 8.89 4.41
CA GLY A 125 -18.82 9.33 5.18
C GLY A 125 -19.94 9.98 4.36
N TRP A 126 -19.95 9.86 3.04
CA TRP A 126 -20.90 10.59 2.18
C TRP A 126 -22.30 9.98 2.15
N VAL A 127 -22.44 8.66 2.28
CA VAL A 127 -23.76 7.97 2.36
C VAL A 127 -24.03 7.56 3.80
N PHE A 128 -23.09 6.83 4.42
CA PHE A 128 -23.10 6.45 5.84
C PHE A 128 -21.72 6.80 6.43
N LEU A 129 -21.60 6.93 7.74
CA LEU A 129 -20.33 7.24 8.41
C LEU A 129 -19.21 6.24 8.09
N SER A 130 -19.58 4.99 7.79
CA SER A 130 -18.66 3.91 7.43
C SER A 130 -18.55 3.64 5.91
N SER A 131 -19.03 4.55 5.07
CA SER A 131 -18.90 4.43 3.61
C SER A 131 -17.73 5.21 3.07
N SER A 132 -17.07 4.66 2.03
CA SER A 132 -16.03 5.38 1.29
C SER A 132 -16.08 5.04 -0.19
N LEU A 133 -15.75 6.02 -1.03
CA LEU A 133 -15.53 5.88 -2.46
C LEU A 133 -14.13 6.38 -2.77
N THR A 134 -13.28 5.50 -3.29
CA THR A 134 -11.92 5.83 -3.70
C THR A 134 -11.81 5.78 -5.22
N PHE A 135 -11.26 6.83 -5.79
CA PHE A 135 -10.77 6.88 -7.16
C PHE A 135 -9.26 6.87 -7.14
N ASN A 136 -8.64 6.06 -7.99
CA ASN A 136 -7.21 5.93 -8.10
C ASN A 136 -6.75 5.93 -9.56
N TYR A 137 -5.66 6.61 -9.86
CA TYR A 137 -4.95 6.58 -11.11
C TYR A 137 -3.48 6.21 -10.85
N LEU A 138 -3.06 5.08 -11.43
CA LEU A 138 -1.70 4.59 -11.36
C LEU A 138 -0.97 4.92 -12.65
N VAL A 139 0.25 5.42 -12.52
CA VAL A 139 1.18 5.62 -13.64
C VAL A 139 2.57 5.17 -13.25
N SER A 140 3.18 4.31 -14.06
CA SER A 140 4.57 3.91 -13.87
C SER A 140 5.53 4.91 -14.53
N GLU A 141 6.76 4.92 -14.05
CA GLU A 141 7.87 5.56 -14.76
C GLU A 141 7.95 5.03 -16.20
N GLU A 142 8.32 5.87 -17.14
CA GLU A 142 8.39 5.56 -18.57
C GLU A 142 7.06 5.11 -19.21
N ASP A 143 5.92 5.38 -18.57
CA ASP A 143 4.59 5.03 -19.11
C ASP A 143 4.37 3.53 -19.42
N LYS A 144 5.17 2.64 -18.82
CA LYS A 144 5.08 1.18 -19.02
C LYS A 144 3.75 0.59 -18.58
N ALA A 145 3.10 1.20 -17.57
CA ALA A 145 1.77 0.81 -17.14
C ALA A 145 0.98 2.03 -16.67
N LYS A 146 -0.31 2.04 -17.01
CA LYS A 146 -1.31 3.01 -16.55
C LYS A 146 -2.58 2.27 -16.18
N GLY A 147 -3.25 2.72 -15.15
CA GLY A 147 -4.51 2.12 -14.75
C GLY A 147 -5.37 3.06 -13.92
N THR A 148 -6.67 2.86 -14.00
CA THR A 148 -7.63 3.51 -13.15
C THR A 148 -8.39 2.47 -12.34
N SER A 149 -8.71 2.78 -11.10
CA SER A 149 -9.56 1.94 -10.28
C SER A 149 -10.56 2.75 -9.47
N PHE A 150 -11.71 2.12 -9.21
CA PHE A 150 -12.74 2.63 -8.32
C PHE A 150 -12.99 1.59 -7.25
N LEU A 151 -13.01 2.00 -6.00
CA LEU A 151 -13.31 1.13 -4.88
C LEU A 151 -14.41 1.77 -4.02
N PHE A 152 -15.51 1.05 -3.87
CA PHE A 152 -16.57 1.39 -2.92
C PHE A 152 -16.50 0.45 -1.72
N ARG A 153 -16.56 1.00 -0.52
CA ARG A 153 -16.68 0.26 0.74
C ARG A 153 -17.86 0.79 1.52
N ALA A 154 -18.62 -0.11 2.13
CA ALA A 154 -19.65 0.19 3.12
C ALA A 154 -19.59 -0.86 4.22
N GLN A 155 -19.71 -0.44 5.48
CA GLN A 155 -19.87 -1.33 6.64
C GLN A 155 -21.24 -1.04 7.24
N PHE A 156 -21.99 -2.08 7.53
CA PHE A 156 -23.34 -2.05 8.10
C PHE A 156 -23.30 -2.54 9.54
#